data_feac43207179a19a850a412c0d71ddea
#
_entry.id   feac43207179a19a850a412c0d71ddea
#
_cell.length_a   1.000
_cell.length_b   1.000
_cell.length_c   1.000
_cell.angle_alpha   90.00
_cell.angle_beta   90.00
_cell.angle_gamma   90.00
#
_symmetry.space_group_name_H-M   'P 1'
#
loop_
_entity.id
_entity.type
_entity.pdbx_description
1 polymer ?
#
loop_
_entity_poly.entity_id
_entity_poly.type
_entity_poly.pdbx_seq_one_letter_code
_entity_poly.pdbx_strand_id
1 'polypeptide(L)'
;MLQMGKIFLGLAFWNVVLFVATIWLGIAHRSAHWQHQAMGVLTGIYTLLTHSIVLMHFMGSGKGIKDAVETHGLPADYARRTRRFKARTSGLATLSCLLIIAVVWLGGAKDVGMLKGMTHAWLAYFVVAFNLYSFWVEYRVIKENTEMIREIDARIANKS
;
A
#
# COMPACT_ATOMS: atom_id res chain seq x y z
N MET A 1 -12.67 -2.33 14.97
CA MET A 1 -11.26 -2.53 14.56
C MET A 1 -10.98 -3.68 13.58
N LEU A 2 -11.82 -4.71 13.47
CA LEU A 2 -11.76 -5.71 12.37
C LEU A 2 -11.91 -5.11 10.95
N GLN A 3 -12.31 -3.85 10.87
CA GLN A 3 -12.61 -3.20 9.58
C GLN A 3 -11.36 -2.91 8.73
N MET A 4 -10.25 -2.44 9.33
CA MET A 4 -9.10 -2.01 8.51
C MET A 4 -8.51 -3.14 7.67
N GLY A 5 -8.36 -4.34 8.23
CA GLY A 5 -7.88 -5.49 7.47
C GLY A 5 -8.80 -5.85 6.29
N LYS A 6 -10.13 -5.77 6.48
CA LYS A 6 -11.11 -6.01 5.41
C LYS A 6 -11.11 -4.90 4.36
N ILE A 7 -11.04 -3.65 4.79
CA ILE A 7 -10.93 -2.49 3.89
C ILE A 7 -9.67 -2.63 3.04
N PHE A 8 -8.53 -2.92 3.66
CA PHE A 8 -7.28 -3.10 2.96
C PHE A 8 -7.33 -4.25 1.94
N LEU A 9 -7.92 -5.41 2.31
CA LEU A 9 -8.09 -6.52 1.37
C LEU A 9 -8.95 -6.12 0.17
N GLY A 10 -10.01 -5.35 0.38
CA GLY A 10 -10.83 -4.81 -0.71
C GLY A 10 -10.03 -3.88 -1.62
N LEU A 11 -9.25 -2.97 -1.05
CA LEU A 11 -8.37 -2.07 -1.80
C LEU A 11 -7.29 -2.84 -2.58
N ALA A 12 -6.63 -3.80 -1.95
CA ALA A 12 -5.62 -4.64 -2.59
C ALA A 12 -6.21 -5.50 -3.73
N PHE A 13 -7.39 -6.08 -3.53
CA PHE A 13 -8.09 -6.83 -4.56
C PHE A 13 -8.35 -5.98 -5.80
N TRP A 14 -8.91 -4.78 -5.63
CA TRP A 14 -9.17 -3.88 -6.75
C TRP A 14 -7.88 -3.39 -7.42
N ASN A 15 -6.78 -3.19 -6.67
CA ASN A 15 -5.47 -2.93 -7.26
C ASN A 15 -5.03 -4.06 -8.20
N VAL A 16 -5.19 -5.33 -7.77
CA VAL A 16 -4.84 -6.48 -8.61
C VAL A 16 -5.67 -6.49 -9.89
N VAL A 17 -6.98 -6.26 -9.78
CA VAL A 17 -7.87 -6.16 -10.96
C VAL A 17 -7.40 -5.07 -11.92
N LEU A 18 -7.08 -3.88 -11.39
CA LEU A 18 -6.59 -2.75 -12.20
C LEU A 18 -5.22 -3.05 -12.84
N PHE A 19 -4.29 -3.68 -12.14
CA PHE A 19 -3.01 -4.10 -12.70
C PHE A 19 -3.22 -5.07 -13.87
N VAL A 20 -4.06 -6.09 -13.70
CA VAL A 20 -4.37 -7.07 -14.75
C VAL A 20 -5.01 -6.37 -15.95
N ALA A 21 -5.99 -5.50 -15.74
CA ALA A 21 -6.65 -4.76 -16.81
C ALA A 21 -5.68 -3.85 -17.57
N THR A 22 -4.79 -3.14 -16.85
CA THR A 22 -3.79 -2.26 -17.46
C THR A 22 -2.79 -3.05 -18.29
N ILE A 23 -2.28 -4.18 -17.78
CA ILE A 23 -1.37 -5.06 -18.52
C ILE A 23 -2.06 -5.64 -19.76
N TRP A 24 -3.31 -6.11 -19.58
CA TRP A 24 -4.09 -6.66 -20.68
C TRP A 24 -4.28 -5.66 -21.82
N LEU A 25 -4.66 -4.41 -21.50
CA LEU A 25 -4.78 -3.35 -22.51
C LEU A 25 -3.45 -3.06 -23.21
N GLY A 26 -2.34 -3.10 -22.50
CA GLY A 26 -1.02 -2.88 -23.08
C GLY A 26 -0.55 -3.98 -24.04
N ILE A 27 -1.03 -5.22 -23.86
CA ILE A 27 -0.65 -6.38 -24.66
C ILE A 27 -1.63 -6.60 -25.80
N ALA A 28 -2.95 -6.65 -25.50
CA ALA A 28 -3.98 -7.09 -26.43
C ALA A 28 -4.42 -6.01 -27.43
N HIS A 29 -4.33 -4.75 -27.04
CA HIS A 29 -4.87 -3.63 -27.81
C HIS A 29 -3.79 -2.62 -28.19
N ARG A 30 -2.85 -3.02 -29.05
CA ARG A 30 -1.77 -2.13 -29.54
C ARG A 30 -2.25 -0.87 -30.25
N SER A 31 -3.48 -0.85 -30.76
CA SER A 31 -4.13 0.32 -31.39
C SER A 31 -4.90 1.20 -30.40
N ALA A 32 -5.14 0.73 -29.18
CA ALA A 32 -5.92 1.44 -28.15
C ALA A 32 -5.00 2.15 -27.11
N HIS A 33 -4.05 2.96 -27.60
CA HIS A 33 -3.05 3.62 -26.76
C HIS A 33 -3.68 4.44 -25.62
N TRP A 34 -4.71 5.23 -25.93
CA TRP A 34 -5.34 6.11 -24.94
C TRP A 34 -6.04 5.33 -23.80
N GLN A 35 -6.66 4.17 -24.11
CA GLN A 35 -7.29 3.35 -23.07
C GLN A 35 -6.24 2.77 -22.11
N HIS A 36 -5.11 2.30 -22.64
CA HIS A 36 -3.99 1.83 -21.82
C HIS A 36 -3.43 2.95 -20.95
N GLN A 37 -3.23 4.14 -21.50
CA GLN A 37 -2.76 5.31 -20.75
C GLN A 37 -3.74 5.70 -19.64
N ALA A 38 -5.03 5.86 -19.97
CA ALA A 38 -6.06 6.23 -19.00
C ALA A 38 -6.16 5.20 -17.87
N MET A 39 -6.13 3.90 -18.22
CA MET A 39 -6.14 2.82 -17.23
C MET A 39 -4.86 2.82 -16.38
N GLY A 40 -3.70 3.07 -16.97
CA GLY A 40 -2.43 3.18 -16.25
C GLY A 40 -2.42 4.32 -15.24
N VAL A 41 -2.93 5.49 -15.61
CA VAL A 41 -3.07 6.64 -14.70
C VAL A 41 -4.07 6.32 -13.58
N LEU A 42 -5.24 5.76 -13.91
CA LEU A 42 -6.23 5.35 -12.93
C LEU A 42 -5.65 4.34 -11.93
N THR A 43 -4.96 3.31 -12.43
CA THR A 43 -4.27 2.31 -11.61
C THR A 43 -3.23 2.96 -10.71
N GLY A 44 -2.45 3.90 -11.24
CA GLY A 44 -1.46 4.66 -10.47
C GLY A 44 -2.10 5.44 -9.32
N ILE A 45 -3.13 6.23 -9.60
CA ILE A 45 -3.85 7.02 -8.59
C ILE A 45 -4.43 6.09 -7.51
N TYR A 46 -5.06 4.99 -7.91
CA TYR A 46 -5.66 4.05 -6.97
C TYR A 46 -4.62 3.35 -6.09
N THR A 47 -3.45 3.00 -6.64
CA THR A 47 -2.33 2.42 -5.89
C THR A 47 -1.76 3.43 -4.89
N LEU A 48 -1.54 4.68 -5.30
CA LEU A 48 -1.09 5.76 -4.42
C LEU A 48 -2.08 5.96 -3.26
N LEU A 49 -3.38 5.99 -3.54
CA LEU A 49 -4.42 6.11 -2.52
C LEU A 49 -4.36 4.93 -1.53
N THR A 50 -4.21 3.70 -2.01
CA THR A 50 -4.14 2.50 -1.17
C THR A 50 -2.97 2.58 -0.18
N HIS A 51 -1.75 2.88 -0.64
CA HIS A 51 -0.59 3.03 0.23
C HIS A 51 -0.71 4.23 1.17
N SER A 52 -1.31 5.34 0.72
CA SER A 52 -1.56 6.51 1.58
C SER A 52 -2.49 6.18 2.74
N ILE A 53 -3.55 5.39 2.50
CA ILE A 53 -4.46 4.92 3.55
C ILE A 53 -3.71 4.06 4.58
N VAL A 54 -2.80 3.18 4.15
CA VAL A 54 -1.96 2.38 5.04
C VAL A 54 -1.05 3.27 5.90
N LEU A 55 -0.39 4.25 5.30
CA LEU A 55 0.46 5.20 6.02
C LEU A 55 -0.32 5.99 7.06
N MET A 56 -1.50 6.51 6.71
CA MET A 56 -2.37 7.22 7.63
C MET A 56 -2.87 6.33 8.77
N HIS A 57 -3.20 5.06 8.48
CA HIS A 57 -3.60 4.09 9.50
C HIS A 57 -2.50 3.90 10.55
N PHE A 58 -1.24 3.69 10.14
CA PHE A 58 -0.14 3.51 11.09
C PHE A 58 0.28 4.79 11.81
N MET A 59 0.04 5.96 11.22
CA MET A 59 0.21 7.23 11.94
C MET A 59 -0.83 7.40 13.03
N GLY A 60 -2.11 7.18 12.72
CA GLY A 60 -3.20 7.34 13.67
C GLY A 60 -3.16 6.29 14.79
N SER A 61 -3.03 4.99 14.44
CA SER A 61 -2.96 3.91 15.44
C SER A 61 -1.72 4.05 16.32
N GLY A 62 -0.59 4.49 15.75
CA GLY A 62 0.64 4.70 16.50
C GLY A 62 0.53 5.80 17.55
N LYS A 63 -0.16 6.90 17.24
CA LYS A 63 -0.46 7.95 18.22
C LYS A 63 -1.37 7.42 19.32
N GLY A 64 -2.49 6.78 18.98
CA GLY A 64 -3.44 6.24 19.94
C GLY A 64 -2.80 5.22 20.90
N ILE A 65 -1.92 4.34 20.40
CA ILE A 65 -1.19 3.38 21.25
C ILE A 65 -0.24 4.10 22.21
N LYS A 66 0.48 5.11 21.74
CA LYS A 66 1.37 5.90 22.60
C LYS A 66 0.59 6.59 23.71
N ASP A 67 -0.51 7.24 23.38
CA ASP A 67 -1.38 7.92 24.34
C ASP A 67 -1.95 6.91 25.38
N ALA A 68 -2.38 5.72 24.94
CA ALA A 68 -2.86 4.66 25.83
C ALA A 68 -1.76 4.15 26.78
N VAL A 69 -0.52 3.98 26.30
CA VAL A 69 0.64 3.58 27.12
C VAL A 69 0.90 4.62 28.21
N GLU A 70 0.90 5.90 27.88
CA GLU A 70 1.15 7.00 28.82
C GLU A 70 0.00 7.14 29.84
N THR A 71 -1.26 7.12 29.38
CA THR A 71 -2.43 7.34 30.23
C THR A 71 -2.68 6.19 31.21
N HIS A 72 -2.50 4.94 30.78
CA HIS A 72 -2.83 3.76 31.58
C HIS A 72 -1.61 3.06 32.19
N GLY A 73 -0.41 3.64 32.07
CA GLY A 73 0.83 3.06 32.60
C GLY A 73 1.12 1.66 32.03
N LEU A 74 0.91 1.46 30.72
CA LEU A 74 1.16 0.19 30.05
C LEU A 74 2.65 0.02 29.72
N PRO A 75 3.12 -1.23 29.48
CA PRO A 75 4.51 -1.47 29.12
C PRO A 75 4.94 -0.69 27.88
N ALA A 76 6.10 -0.02 27.95
CA ALA A 76 6.68 0.76 26.83
C ALA A 76 6.96 -0.10 25.58
N ASP A 77 6.91 -1.43 25.69
CA ASP A 77 7.07 -2.35 24.57
C ASP A 77 6.02 -2.14 23.47
N TYR A 78 4.79 -1.81 23.83
CA TYR A 78 3.73 -1.50 22.85
C TYR A 78 4.11 -0.33 21.93
N ALA A 79 4.67 0.74 22.50
CA ALA A 79 5.16 1.87 21.72
C ALA A 79 6.36 1.50 20.81
N ARG A 80 7.22 0.57 21.26
CA ARG A 80 8.35 0.06 20.43
C ARG A 80 7.84 -0.81 19.28
N ARG A 81 6.88 -1.71 19.53
CA ARG A 81 6.25 -2.56 18.50
C ARG A 81 5.59 -1.70 17.41
N THR A 82 4.84 -0.68 17.81
CA THR A 82 4.21 0.28 16.89
C THR A 82 5.22 0.98 15.98
N ARG A 83 6.35 1.43 16.53
CA ARG A 83 7.43 2.03 15.70
C ARG A 83 7.99 1.04 14.69
N ARG A 84 8.16 -0.24 15.06
CA ARG A 84 8.61 -1.30 14.13
C ARG A 84 7.59 -1.54 13.02
N PHE A 85 6.29 -1.57 13.33
CA PHE A 85 5.23 -1.72 12.33
C PHE A 85 5.26 -0.57 11.32
N LYS A 86 5.32 0.66 11.82
CA LYS A 86 5.45 1.85 10.97
C LYS A 86 6.70 1.78 10.09
N ALA A 87 7.86 1.42 10.63
CA ALA A 87 9.11 1.34 9.87
C ALA A 87 9.03 0.28 8.76
N ARG A 88 8.43 -0.90 9.03
CA ARG A 88 8.27 -1.96 8.03
C ARG A 88 7.34 -1.58 6.87
N THR A 89 6.27 -0.84 7.16
CA THR A 89 5.27 -0.49 6.14
C THR A 89 5.60 0.81 5.41
N SER A 90 6.10 1.84 6.11
CA SER A 90 6.33 3.15 5.49
C SER A 90 7.39 3.10 4.37
N GLY A 91 8.48 2.35 4.55
CA GLY A 91 9.50 2.19 3.53
C GLY A 91 8.96 1.52 2.26
N LEU A 92 8.21 0.42 2.42
CA LEU A 92 7.58 -0.29 1.29
C LEU A 92 6.52 0.57 0.60
N ALA A 93 5.61 1.19 1.36
CA ALA A 93 4.57 2.05 0.80
C ALA A 93 5.18 3.24 0.03
N THR A 94 6.18 3.91 0.60
CA THR A 94 6.84 5.04 -0.08
C THR A 94 7.54 4.59 -1.36
N LEU A 95 8.27 3.48 -1.32
CA LEU A 95 8.94 2.96 -2.52
C LEU A 95 7.92 2.49 -3.57
N SER A 96 6.82 1.85 -3.18
CA SER A 96 5.70 1.51 -4.08
C SER A 96 5.14 2.75 -4.77
N CYS A 97 4.90 3.82 -4.02
CA CYS A 97 4.42 5.09 -4.57
C CYS A 97 5.41 5.67 -5.60
N LEU A 98 6.70 5.70 -5.29
CA LEU A 98 7.72 6.21 -6.20
C LEU A 98 7.82 5.36 -7.48
N LEU A 99 7.77 4.04 -7.35
CA LEU A 99 7.83 3.12 -8.49
C LEU A 99 6.59 3.26 -9.40
N ILE A 100 5.40 3.42 -8.82
CA ILE A 100 4.16 3.66 -9.60
C ILE A 100 4.25 4.98 -10.36
N ILE A 101 4.70 6.05 -9.73
CA ILE A 101 4.90 7.35 -10.40
C ILE A 101 5.89 7.18 -11.55
N ALA A 102 7.02 6.51 -11.31
CA ALA A 102 8.05 6.29 -12.32
C ALA A 102 7.52 5.49 -13.53
N VAL A 103 6.76 4.42 -13.30
CA VAL A 103 6.24 3.59 -14.41
C VAL A 103 5.17 4.32 -15.21
N VAL A 104 4.30 5.11 -14.58
CA VAL A 104 3.31 5.94 -15.27
C VAL A 104 4.00 7.01 -16.11
N TRP A 105 5.00 7.69 -15.56
CA TRP A 105 5.78 8.70 -16.28
C TRP A 105 6.54 8.11 -17.47
N LEU A 106 7.20 6.96 -17.30
CA LEU A 106 7.91 6.27 -18.39
C LEU A 106 6.96 5.73 -19.47
N GLY A 107 5.72 5.37 -19.09
CA GLY A 107 4.67 5.03 -20.05
C GLY A 107 4.34 6.20 -20.96
N GLY A 108 4.08 7.38 -20.38
CA GLY A 108 3.86 8.60 -21.15
C GLY A 108 5.06 9.00 -22.02
N ALA A 109 6.29 8.90 -21.50
CA ALA A 109 7.50 9.19 -22.26
C ALA A 109 7.70 8.25 -23.46
N LYS A 110 7.31 6.97 -23.34
CA LYS A 110 7.30 6.01 -24.44
C LYS A 110 6.29 6.40 -25.53
N ASP A 111 5.10 6.82 -25.14
CA ASP A 111 4.02 7.13 -26.06
C ASP A 111 4.31 8.38 -26.92
N VAL A 112 5.06 9.34 -26.38
CA VAL A 112 5.56 10.51 -27.14
C VAL A 112 6.89 10.23 -27.87
N GLY A 113 7.35 8.96 -27.92
CA GLY A 113 8.53 8.55 -28.68
C GLY A 113 9.88 8.87 -28.03
N MET A 114 9.90 9.35 -26.77
CA MET A 114 11.14 9.64 -26.03
C MET A 114 11.88 8.36 -25.59
N LEU A 115 11.16 7.25 -25.46
CA LEU A 115 11.72 5.97 -25.07
C LEU A 115 11.43 4.90 -26.15
N LYS A 116 12.42 4.07 -26.44
CA LYS A 116 12.30 2.95 -27.37
C LYS A 116 12.43 1.61 -26.63
N GLY A 117 11.90 0.56 -27.26
CA GLY A 117 12.03 -0.80 -26.74
C GLY A 117 11.03 -1.16 -25.63
N MET A 118 11.39 -2.17 -24.83
CA MET A 118 10.51 -2.78 -23.83
C MET A 118 10.77 -2.32 -22.39
N THR A 119 11.56 -1.26 -22.18
CA THR A 119 11.96 -0.78 -20.85
C THR A 119 10.76 -0.51 -19.94
N HIS A 120 9.73 0.18 -20.47
CA HIS A 120 8.48 0.43 -19.74
C HIS A 120 7.79 -0.88 -19.32
N ALA A 121 7.70 -1.87 -20.19
CA ALA A 121 7.02 -3.14 -19.89
C ALA A 121 7.73 -3.92 -18.79
N TRP A 122 9.06 -4.02 -18.84
CA TRP A 122 9.85 -4.70 -17.81
C TRP A 122 9.72 -3.99 -16.45
N LEU A 123 9.78 -2.66 -16.45
CA LEU A 123 9.55 -1.90 -15.23
C LEU A 123 8.13 -2.12 -14.71
N ALA A 124 7.10 -2.12 -15.58
CA ALA A 124 5.73 -2.35 -15.17
C ALA A 124 5.54 -3.72 -14.48
N TYR A 125 6.10 -4.79 -15.05
CA TYR A 125 6.06 -6.12 -14.41
C TYR A 125 6.77 -6.14 -13.06
N PHE A 126 7.93 -5.51 -12.97
CA PHE A 126 8.66 -5.38 -11.70
C PHE A 126 7.82 -4.62 -10.67
N VAL A 127 7.23 -3.49 -11.06
CA VAL A 127 6.41 -2.65 -10.17
C VAL A 127 5.18 -3.39 -9.68
N VAL A 128 4.52 -4.17 -10.55
CA VAL A 128 3.38 -5.00 -10.13
C VAL A 128 3.83 -6.05 -9.13
N ALA A 129 4.90 -6.80 -9.40
CA ALA A 129 5.43 -7.82 -8.48
C ALA A 129 5.81 -7.20 -7.12
N PHE A 130 6.47 -6.03 -7.13
CA PHE A 130 6.84 -5.31 -5.92
C PHE A 130 5.62 -4.85 -5.12
N ASN A 131 4.56 -4.34 -5.78
CA ASN A 131 3.32 -3.93 -5.12
C ASN A 131 2.59 -5.12 -4.50
N LEU A 132 2.52 -6.27 -5.17
CA LEU A 132 1.94 -7.50 -4.61
C LEU A 132 2.68 -7.94 -3.34
N TYR A 133 4.02 -7.89 -3.35
CA TYR A 133 4.82 -8.16 -2.16
C TYR A 133 4.54 -7.13 -1.05
N SER A 134 4.46 -5.84 -1.39
CA SER A 134 4.17 -4.77 -0.44
C SER A 134 2.79 -4.97 0.21
N PHE A 135 1.75 -5.28 -0.57
CA PHE A 135 0.40 -5.58 -0.06
C PHE A 135 0.39 -6.78 0.89
N TRP A 136 1.14 -7.81 0.58
CA TRP A 136 1.26 -8.97 1.47
C TRP A 136 1.90 -8.60 2.82
N VAL A 137 2.99 -7.82 2.81
CA VAL A 137 3.64 -7.36 4.05
C VAL A 137 2.72 -6.41 4.83
N GLU A 138 2.10 -5.44 4.16
CA GLU A 138 1.19 -4.47 4.77
C GLU A 138 0.00 -5.17 5.44
N TYR A 139 -0.61 -6.13 4.76
CA TYR A 139 -1.70 -6.92 5.33
C TYR A 139 -1.29 -7.66 6.61
N ARG A 140 -0.12 -8.31 6.60
CA ARG A 140 0.40 -8.99 7.79
C ARG A 140 0.61 -8.04 8.95
N VAL A 141 1.22 -6.88 8.68
CA VAL A 141 1.49 -5.89 9.71
C VAL A 141 0.21 -5.24 10.23
N ILE A 142 -0.81 -5.01 9.38
CA ILE A 142 -2.14 -4.54 9.80
C ILE A 142 -2.78 -5.55 10.75
N LYS A 143 -2.69 -6.85 10.47
CA LYS A 143 -3.19 -7.90 11.38
C LYS A 143 -2.46 -7.86 12.73
N GLU A 144 -1.13 -7.88 12.71
CA GLU A 144 -0.29 -7.82 13.92
C GLU A 144 -0.62 -6.56 14.77
N ASN A 145 -0.82 -5.41 14.12
CA ASN A 145 -1.21 -4.17 14.80
C ASN A 145 -2.62 -4.27 15.40
N THR A 146 -3.56 -4.88 14.69
CA THR A 146 -4.93 -5.07 15.18
C THR A 146 -4.98 -5.98 16.40
N GLU A 147 -4.20 -7.06 16.40
CA GLU A 147 -4.08 -7.98 17.54
C GLU A 147 -3.47 -7.28 18.75
N MET A 148 -2.43 -6.48 18.54
CA MET A 148 -1.81 -5.69 19.60
C MET A 148 -2.76 -4.67 20.22
N ILE A 149 -3.60 -4.00 19.41
CA ILE A 149 -4.60 -3.05 19.94
C ILE A 149 -5.63 -3.79 20.80
N ARG A 150 -6.09 -4.97 20.38
CA ARG A 150 -7.02 -5.78 21.18
C ARG A 150 -6.40 -6.20 22.52
N GLU A 151 -5.11 -6.55 22.53
CA GLU A 151 -4.39 -6.87 23.75
C GLU A 151 -4.36 -5.66 24.71
N ILE A 152 -4.13 -4.45 24.17
CA ILE A 152 -4.15 -3.21 24.93
C ILE A 152 -5.54 -2.95 25.53
N ASP A 153 -6.60 -3.04 24.70
CA ASP A 153 -7.98 -2.82 25.13
C ASP A 153 -8.37 -3.79 26.26
N ALA A 154 -8.01 -5.07 26.13
CA ALA A 154 -8.27 -6.08 27.16
C ALA A 154 -7.52 -5.79 28.49
N ARG A 155 -6.28 -5.30 28.41
CA ARG A 155 -5.49 -4.93 29.60
C ARG A 155 -6.06 -3.69 30.31
N ILE A 156 -6.58 -2.73 29.55
CA ILE A 156 -7.23 -1.54 30.13
C ILE A 156 -8.52 -1.96 30.85
N ALA A 157 -9.36 -2.78 30.19
CA ALA A 157 -10.60 -3.27 30.78
C ALA A 157 -10.40 -4.08 32.08
N ASN A 158 -9.29 -4.81 32.19
CA ASN A 158 -8.98 -5.59 33.40
C ASN A 158 -8.37 -4.75 34.56
N LYS A 159 -8.03 -3.47 34.30
CA LYS A 159 -7.50 -2.55 35.32
C LYS A 159 -8.56 -1.58 35.88
N SER A 160 -9.70 -1.42 35.16
CA SER A 160 -10.87 -0.63 35.59
C SER A 160 -11.82 -1.46 36.43
#